data_73ef440e0dde7f02dd3db9154eb98bfb
#
_entry.id   73ef440e0dde7f02dd3db9154eb98bfb
#
_cell.length_a   1.000
_cell.length_b   1.000
_cell.length_c   1.000
_cell.angle_alpha   90.00
_cell.angle_beta   90.00
_cell.angle_gamma   90.00
#
_symmetry.space_group_name_H-M   'P 1'
#
loop_
_entity.id
_entity.type
_entity.pdbx_description
1 polymer ?
#
loop_
_entity_poly.entity_id
_entity_poly.type
_entity_poly.pdbx_seq_one_letter_code
_entity_poly.pdbx_strand_id
1 'polypeptide(L)'
;MIAEVRTTRDQAEVIGGTWHTDHSYDSAPAMCSILSAKELPPFGGDTHFASMAAAYNAISPGLQSMLKGLRAWHSDSSFLDSNVGINPKKSAFRDPVLHPVIIKHPTTKVPCVYVNGDFTTNFEDWSVEESAPLLSYLYAFITQPIFTARVIWKPGMVAIWDNRLVQHYATADYSGYTRLMHRVTVTGAVSYTHLTLPTTSCG
;
A
#
# COMPACT_ATOMS: atom_id res chain seq x y z
N MET A 1 5.01 -18.31 6.17
CA MET A 1 4.16 -19.14 5.27
C MET A 1 4.35 -18.60 3.86
N ILE A 2 4.41 -19.47 2.85
CA ILE A 2 4.44 -19.05 1.44
C ILE A 2 2.98 -19.01 0.96
N ALA A 3 2.54 -17.87 0.47
CA ALA A 3 1.21 -17.70 -0.13
C ALA A 3 1.32 -17.75 -1.66
N GLU A 4 0.36 -18.40 -2.31
CA GLU A 4 0.19 -18.30 -3.77
C GLU A 4 -0.64 -17.07 -4.11
N VAL A 5 -0.13 -16.27 -5.04
CA VAL A 5 -0.87 -15.19 -5.71
C VAL A 5 -1.10 -15.67 -7.13
N ARG A 6 -2.29 -16.20 -7.37
CA ARG A 6 -2.66 -16.84 -8.63
C ARG A 6 -3.81 -16.09 -9.29
N THR A 7 -3.67 -15.85 -10.57
CA THR A 7 -4.75 -15.44 -11.47
C THR A 7 -4.94 -16.54 -12.51
N THR A 8 -6.16 -17.01 -12.68
CA THR A 8 -6.50 -18.02 -13.69
C THR A 8 -6.98 -17.35 -14.98
N ARG A 9 -7.05 -18.14 -16.07
CA ARG A 9 -7.44 -17.64 -17.40
C ARG A 9 -8.81 -16.96 -17.44
N ASP A 10 -9.72 -17.42 -16.58
CA ASP A 10 -11.11 -16.97 -16.54
C ASP A 10 -11.35 -15.78 -15.59
N GLN A 11 -10.31 -15.32 -14.90
CA GLN A 11 -10.39 -14.16 -14.00
C GLN A 11 -10.07 -12.88 -14.74
N ALA A 12 -10.99 -11.91 -14.67
CA ALA A 12 -10.79 -10.56 -15.19
C ALA A 12 -10.01 -9.65 -14.22
N GLU A 13 -10.17 -9.91 -12.93
CA GLU A 13 -9.52 -9.12 -11.87
C GLU A 13 -8.28 -9.85 -11.33
N VAL A 14 -7.27 -9.07 -10.97
CA VAL A 14 -6.03 -9.57 -10.38
C VAL A 14 -5.92 -9.16 -8.92
N ILE A 15 -5.36 -10.05 -8.11
CA ILE A 15 -5.04 -9.72 -6.72
C ILE A 15 -3.99 -8.61 -6.71
N GLY A 16 -4.28 -7.51 -6.01
CA GLY A 16 -3.39 -6.34 -5.94
C GLY A 16 -3.38 -5.53 -7.23
N GLY A 17 -4.51 -5.46 -7.94
CA GLY A 17 -4.68 -4.67 -9.18
C GLY A 17 -4.81 -3.15 -8.95
N THR A 18 -4.80 -2.68 -7.72
CA THR A 18 -4.86 -1.28 -7.31
C THR A 18 -3.61 -0.90 -6.51
N TRP A 19 -3.30 0.41 -6.42
CA TRP A 19 -2.15 0.89 -5.66
C TRP A 19 -2.36 0.71 -4.16
N HIS A 20 -1.52 -0.11 -3.54
CA HIS A 20 -1.59 -0.42 -2.11
C HIS A 20 -0.22 -0.66 -1.47
N THR A 21 -0.25 -0.68 -0.16
CA THR A 21 0.83 -1.17 0.70
C THR A 21 0.31 -2.38 1.46
N ASP A 22 1.02 -3.49 1.41
CA ASP A 22 0.60 -4.73 2.05
C ASP A 22 0.34 -4.54 3.55
N HIS A 23 -0.84 -5.01 3.99
CA HIS A 23 -1.23 -5.06 5.40
C HIS A 23 -1.24 -3.71 6.13
N SER A 24 -1.48 -2.59 5.44
CA SER A 24 -1.62 -1.30 6.12
C SER A 24 -2.85 -1.22 7.03
N TYR A 25 -3.79 -2.17 6.90
CA TYR A 25 -4.94 -2.36 7.77
C TYR A 25 -4.62 -3.13 9.07
N ASP A 26 -3.36 -3.55 9.28
CA ASP A 26 -2.91 -4.17 10.53
C ASP A 26 -2.31 -3.13 11.47
N SER A 27 -2.46 -3.32 12.78
CA SER A 27 -1.80 -2.49 13.80
C SER A 27 -0.27 -2.61 13.74
N ALA A 28 0.24 -3.72 13.20
CA ALA A 28 1.64 -3.95 12.87
C ALA A 28 1.76 -4.29 11.38
N PRO A 29 1.78 -3.28 10.49
CA PRO A 29 1.84 -3.48 9.06
C PRO A 29 3.05 -4.31 8.61
N ALA A 30 2.93 -4.93 7.44
CA ALA A 30 4.03 -5.68 6.86
C ALA A 30 5.28 -4.83 6.68
N MET A 31 6.42 -5.32 7.15
CA MET A 31 7.72 -4.67 6.95
C MET A 31 8.13 -4.75 5.49
N CYS A 32 8.20 -5.96 4.96
CA CYS A 32 8.56 -6.19 3.56
C CYS A 32 7.78 -7.36 2.97
N SER A 33 7.69 -7.37 1.65
CA SER A 33 7.18 -8.50 0.89
C SER A 33 8.23 -9.00 -0.09
N ILE A 34 8.24 -10.31 -0.29
CA ILE A 34 9.11 -11.02 -1.21
C ILE A 34 8.21 -11.73 -2.20
N LEU A 35 8.35 -11.46 -3.49
CA LEU A 35 7.55 -12.06 -4.55
C LEU A 35 8.45 -12.79 -5.54
N SER A 36 8.14 -14.04 -5.81
CA SER A 36 8.87 -14.90 -6.75
C SER A 36 7.98 -15.34 -7.90
N ALA A 37 8.44 -15.11 -9.13
CA ALA A 37 7.74 -15.50 -10.35
C ALA A 37 7.85 -17.01 -10.59
N LYS A 38 6.70 -17.71 -10.70
CA LYS A 38 6.60 -19.16 -10.95
C LYS A 38 6.06 -19.47 -12.32
N GLU A 39 4.90 -18.91 -12.67
CA GLU A 39 4.30 -19.01 -13.99
C GLU A 39 3.91 -17.62 -14.46
N LEU A 40 4.30 -17.27 -15.66
CA LEU A 40 4.08 -15.95 -16.23
C LEU A 40 3.31 -16.04 -17.53
N PRO A 41 2.43 -15.07 -17.81
CA PRO A 41 1.85 -14.91 -19.13
C PRO A 41 2.93 -14.54 -20.16
N PRO A 42 2.70 -14.73 -21.47
CA PRO A 42 3.65 -14.37 -22.52
C PRO A 42 3.88 -12.85 -22.65
N PHE A 43 2.98 -12.03 -22.08
CA PHE A 43 3.05 -10.57 -22.01
C PHE A 43 2.28 -10.05 -20.80
N GLY A 44 2.57 -8.84 -20.36
CA GLY A 44 1.88 -8.22 -19.24
C GLY A 44 2.16 -8.86 -17.88
N GLY A 45 1.28 -8.60 -16.92
CA GLY A 45 1.40 -9.12 -15.55
C GLY A 45 2.54 -8.52 -14.76
N ASP A 46 3.00 -7.33 -15.13
CA ASP A 46 4.07 -6.62 -14.46
C ASP A 46 3.64 -6.09 -13.09
N THR A 47 4.63 -5.69 -12.31
CA THR A 47 4.38 -5.02 -11.03
C THR A 47 4.99 -3.62 -11.05
N HIS A 48 4.19 -2.63 -10.70
CA HIS A 48 4.62 -1.25 -10.54
C HIS A 48 4.82 -0.94 -9.07
N PHE A 49 5.81 -0.10 -8.79
CA PHE A 49 6.15 0.40 -7.46
C PHE A 49 6.16 1.91 -7.48
N ALA A 50 5.62 2.56 -6.46
CA ALA A 50 5.65 4.01 -6.27
C ALA A 50 6.36 4.35 -4.96
N SER A 51 7.35 5.25 -5.02
CA SER A 51 8.11 5.68 -3.86
C SER A 51 7.33 6.73 -3.06
N MET A 52 6.81 6.34 -1.91
CA MET A 52 6.13 7.23 -0.97
C MET A 52 7.09 8.28 -0.37
N ALA A 53 8.38 7.96 -0.29
CA ALA A 53 9.42 8.87 0.19
C ALA A 53 9.76 9.95 -0.85
N ALA A 54 9.90 9.57 -2.13
CA ALA A 54 10.15 10.53 -3.21
C ALA A 54 8.95 11.48 -3.36
N ALA A 55 7.73 10.95 -3.30
CA ALA A 55 6.51 11.76 -3.32
C ALA A 55 6.46 12.74 -2.14
N TYR A 56 6.78 12.30 -0.91
CA TYR A 56 6.85 13.19 0.25
C TYR A 56 7.81 14.36 0.02
N ASN A 57 9.00 14.09 -0.51
CA ASN A 57 10.00 15.13 -0.76
C ASN A 57 9.58 16.15 -1.82
N ALA A 58 8.68 15.75 -2.73
CA ALA A 58 8.16 16.62 -3.79
C ALA A 58 6.91 17.43 -3.40
N ILE A 59 6.26 17.09 -2.28
CA ILE A 59 5.13 17.86 -1.75
C ILE A 59 5.64 19.20 -1.21
N SER A 60 4.86 20.29 -1.41
CA SER A 60 5.19 21.62 -0.90
C SER A 60 5.33 21.64 0.63
N PRO A 61 6.18 22.52 1.20
CA PRO A 61 6.37 22.62 2.66
C PRO A 61 5.07 22.88 3.42
N GLY A 62 4.16 23.67 2.87
CA GLY A 62 2.86 23.93 3.48
C GLY A 62 2.01 22.65 3.61
N LEU A 63 1.93 21.84 2.53
CA LEU A 63 1.21 20.59 2.54
C LEU A 63 1.91 19.54 3.44
N GLN A 64 3.25 19.48 3.41
CA GLN A 64 4.00 18.63 4.36
C GLN A 64 3.67 18.96 5.81
N SER A 65 3.60 20.26 6.15
CA SER A 65 3.27 20.71 7.49
C SER A 65 1.86 20.30 7.92
N MET A 66 0.88 20.46 7.02
CA MET A 66 -0.50 20.03 7.27
C MET A 66 -0.60 18.52 7.48
N LEU A 67 0.00 17.73 6.60
CA LEU A 67 -0.09 16.26 6.64
C LEU A 67 0.57 15.64 7.86
N LYS A 68 1.60 16.26 8.43
CA LYS A 68 2.29 15.76 9.64
C LYS A 68 1.39 15.67 10.88
N GLY A 69 0.33 16.47 10.94
CA GLY A 69 -0.63 16.47 12.03
C GLY A 69 -1.81 15.51 11.83
N LEU A 70 -1.94 14.91 10.63
CA LEU A 70 -3.07 14.06 10.30
C LEU A 70 -2.79 12.59 10.58
N ARG A 71 -3.86 11.88 10.98
CA ARG A 71 -3.92 10.42 11.04
C ARG A 71 -5.05 9.95 10.13
N ALA A 72 -4.94 8.76 9.60
CA ALA A 72 -5.95 8.17 8.71
C ALA A 72 -6.31 6.75 9.14
N TRP A 73 -7.57 6.41 8.99
CA TRP A 73 -8.08 5.07 9.20
C TRP A 73 -7.76 4.17 8.01
N HIS A 74 -7.32 2.95 8.31
CA HIS A 74 -7.08 1.89 7.34
C HIS A 74 -7.93 0.67 7.68
N SER A 75 -8.58 0.10 6.67
CA SER A 75 -9.49 -1.04 6.81
C SER A 75 -9.25 -2.04 5.67
N ASP A 76 -9.49 -3.32 5.97
CA ASP A 76 -9.54 -4.39 4.96
C ASP A 76 -10.93 -4.59 4.35
N SER A 77 -11.87 -3.66 4.61
CA SER A 77 -13.25 -3.71 4.09
C SER A 77 -13.33 -3.70 2.56
N SER A 78 -12.33 -3.16 1.86
CA SER A 78 -12.24 -3.21 0.40
C SER A 78 -12.24 -4.65 -0.17
N PHE A 79 -11.80 -5.63 0.62
CA PHE A 79 -11.89 -7.04 0.23
C PHE A 79 -13.33 -7.58 0.21
N LEU A 80 -14.30 -6.89 0.84
CA LEU A 80 -15.72 -7.28 0.80
C LEU A 80 -16.32 -7.10 -0.59
N ASP A 81 -15.87 -6.07 -1.29
CA ASP A 81 -16.42 -5.65 -2.57
C ASP A 81 -15.63 -6.26 -3.75
N SER A 82 -14.49 -6.91 -3.47
CA SER A 82 -13.66 -7.53 -4.51
C SER A 82 -14.18 -8.92 -4.89
N ASN A 83 -14.37 -9.14 -6.19
CA ASN A 83 -14.67 -10.46 -6.77
C ASN A 83 -13.43 -11.36 -6.88
N VAL A 84 -12.31 -10.95 -6.34
CA VAL A 84 -11.01 -11.63 -6.43
C VAL A 84 -10.95 -12.75 -5.40
N GLY A 85 -11.72 -13.86 -5.58
CA GLY A 85 -11.50 -15.20 -4.99
C GLY A 85 -11.07 -15.35 -3.52
N ILE A 86 -10.77 -14.27 -2.84
CA ILE A 86 -10.60 -14.18 -1.39
C ILE A 86 -12.02 -14.10 -0.84
N ASN A 87 -12.59 -15.26 -0.50
CA ASN A 87 -13.87 -15.31 0.20
C ASN A 87 -13.58 -15.33 1.72
N PRO A 88 -13.32 -14.16 2.33
CA PRO A 88 -13.14 -14.12 3.77
C PRO A 88 -14.52 -14.40 4.36
N LYS A 89 -14.60 -15.38 5.24
CA LYS A 89 -15.77 -15.49 6.12
C LYS A 89 -15.96 -14.11 6.75
N LYS A 90 -17.17 -13.57 6.75
CA LYS A 90 -17.51 -12.25 7.35
C LYS A 90 -16.93 -12.00 8.75
N SER A 91 -16.59 -13.06 9.48
CA SER A 91 -15.95 -13.01 10.81
C SER A 91 -14.44 -12.73 10.80
N ALA A 92 -13.82 -12.49 9.64
CA ALA A 92 -12.38 -12.29 9.51
C ALA A 92 -11.97 -10.83 9.31
N PHE A 93 -12.94 -9.89 9.20
CA PHE A 93 -12.62 -8.46 9.09
C PHE A 93 -12.12 -7.94 10.41
N ARG A 94 -11.07 -7.16 10.32
CA ARG A 94 -10.44 -6.52 11.47
C ARG A 94 -11.09 -5.18 11.75
N ASP A 95 -11.03 -4.74 12.99
CA ASP A 95 -11.36 -3.36 13.31
C ASP A 95 -10.39 -2.43 12.54
N PRO A 96 -10.87 -1.32 11.97
CA PRO A 96 -10.01 -0.34 11.33
C PRO A 96 -8.90 0.12 12.27
N VAL A 97 -7.72 0.37 11.72
CA VAL A 97 -6.56 0.85 12.46
C VAL A 97 -6.19 2.26 12.03
N LEU A 98 -5.64 3.01 12.96
CA LEU A 98 -5.29 4.41 12.78
C LEU A 98 -3.78 4.55 12.63
N HIS A 99 -3.33 5.11 11.50
CA HIS A 99 -1.92 5.37 11.23
C HIS A 99 -1.67 6.86 10.97
N PRO A 100 -0.47 7.40 11.31
CA PRO A 100 -0.07 8.73 10.86
C PRO A 100 -0.04 8.78 9.33
N VAL A 101 -0.51 9.90 8.74
CA VAL A 101 -0.41 10.15 7.30
C VAL A 101 1.04 10.28 6.86
N ILE A 102 1.89 10.82 7.72
CA ILE A 102 3.35 10.86 7.51
C ILE A 102 4.03 9.95 8.53
N ILE A 103 4.62 8.87 8.06
CA ILE A 103 5.45 7.98 8.87
C ILE A 103 6.93 8.26 8.63
N LYS A 104 7.78 7.90 9.58
CA LYS A 104 9.24 7.85 9.41
C LYS A 104 9.69 6.40 9.37
N HIS A 105 10.45 6.05 8.34
CA HIS A 105 11.05 4.73 8.28
C HIS A 105 11.90 4.45 9.54
N PRO A 106 11.70 3.34 10.26
CA PRO A 106 12.26 3.15 11.61
C PRO A 106 13.79 3.14 11.64
N THR A 107 14.44 2.69 10.57
CA THR A 107 15.90 2.60 10.47
C THR A 107 16.49 3.87 9.85
N THR A 108 16.04 4.24 8.63
CA THR A 108 16.63 5.34 7.85
C THR A 108 16.11 6.71 8.24
N LYS A 109 15.02 6.79 9.02
CA LYS A 109 14.31 8.00 9.44
C LYS A 109 13.73 8.82 8.27
N VAL A 110 13.77 8.30 7.05
CA VAL A 110 13.19 8.95 5.87
C VAL A 110 11.66 9.07 6.04
N PRO A 111 11.08 10.26 5.86
CA PRO A 111 9.63 10.45 5.93
C PRO A 111 8.96 10.00 4.65
N CYS A 112 7.74 9.46 4.78
CA CYS A 112 6.92 8.91 3.70
C CYS A 112 5.46 9.32 3.87
N VAL A 113 4.74 9.52 2.76
CA VAL A 113 3.27 9.66 2.77
C VAL A 113 2.65 8.26 2.85
N TYR A 114 1.99 7.94 3.97
CA TYR A 114 1.49 6.60 4.27
C TYR A 114 -0.04 6.54 4.16
N VAL A 115 -0.54 6.73 2.95
CA VAL A 115 -1.96 6.52 2.57
C VAL A 115 -2.01 5.81 1.23
N ASN A 116 -3.01 4.97 0.99
CA ASN A 116 -3.19 4.23 -0.26
C ASN A 116 -4.67 4.06 -0.60
N GLY A 117 -4.96 3.85 -1.88
CA GLY A 117 -6.33 3.80 -2.38
C GLY A 117 -7.12 2.55 -2.00
N ASP A 118 -6.43 1.44 -1.62
CA ASP A 118 -7.10 0.19 -1.27
C ASP A 118 -7.61 0.16 0.17
N PHE A 119 -6.83 0.70 1.11
CA PHE A 119 -7.08 0.47 2.52
C PHE A 119 -7.35 1.74 3.32
N THR A 120 -6.92 2.93 2.86
CA THR A 120 -7.19 4.18 3.58
C THR A 120 -8.62 4.64 3.33
N THR A 121 -9.40 4.83 4.39
CA THR A 121 -10.83 5.20 4.29
C THR A 121 -11.08 6.69 4.47
N ASN A 122 -10.59 7.26 5.56
CA ASN A 122 -10.79 8.68 5.90
C ASN A 122 -9.74 9.15 6.92
N PHE A 123 -9.63 10.46 7.10
CA PHE A 123 -8.82 11.00 8.20
C PHE A 123 -9.55 10.88 9.53
N GLU A 124 -8.78 10.83 10.61
CA GLU A 124 -9.31 10.88 11.99
C GLU A 124 -10.13 12.16 12.17
N ASP A 125 -11.30 12.04 12.79
CA ASP A 125 -12.26 13.11 13.05
C ASP A 125 -12.86 13.80 11.80
N TRP A 126 -12.61 13.28 10.58
CA TRP A 126 -13.20 13.75 9.34
C TRP A 126 -14.21 12.72 8.82
N SER A 127 -15.26 13.18 8.14
CA SER A 127 -16.12 12.28 7.39
C SER A 127 -15.38 11.73 6.15
N VAL A 128 -15.93 10.67 5.55
CA VAL A 128 -15.41 10.10 4.30
C VAL A 128 -15.46 11.14 3.17
N GLU A 129 -16.58 11.91 3.09
CA GLU A 129 -16.79 12.93 2.08
C GLU A 129 -15.80 14.10 2.21
N GLU A 130 -15.52 14.53 3.44
CA GLU A 130 -14.54 15.58 3.70
C GLU A 130 -13.11 15.12 3.39
N SER A 131 -12.81 13.84 3.64
CA SER A 131 -11.49 13.26 3.41
C SER A 131 -11.20 13.02 1.93
N ALA A 132 -12.22 12.66 1.15
CA ALA A 132 -12.08 12.19 -0.22
C ALA A 132 -11.29 13.13 -1.15
N PRO A 133 -11.47 14.46 -1.14
CA PRO A 133 -10.72 15.35 -2.04
C PRO A 133 -9.21 15.32 -1.78
N LEU A 134 -8.80 15.34 -0.51
CA LEU A 134 -7.38 15.33 -0.15
C LEU A 134 -6.75 13.94 -0.37
N LEU A 135 -7.45 12.86 -0.01
CA LEU A 135 -6.99 11.50 -0.27
C LEU A 135 -6.84 11.23 -1.76
N SER A 136 -7.81 11.62 -2.58
CA SER A 136 -7.75 11.47 -4.05
C SER A 136 -6.56 12.22 -4.64
N TYR A 137 -6.29 13.44 -4.16
CA TYR A 137 -5.12 14.20 -4.56
C TYR A 137 -3.82 13.45 -4.19
N LEU A 138 -3.71 12.94 -2.95
CA LEU A 138 -2.52 12.23 -2.50
C LEU A 138 -2.29 10.93 -3.27
N TYR A 139 -3.34 10.15 -3.54
CA TYR A 139 -3.23 8.93 -4.35
C TYR A 139 -2.70 9.22 -5.75
N ALA A 140 -3.30 10.20 -6.43
CA ALA A 140 -2.86 10.61 -7.76
C ALA A 140 -1.44 11.19 -7.76
N PHE A 141 -1.06 11.92 -6.69
CA PHE A 141 0.26 12.52 -6.58
C PHE A 141 1.35 11.48 -6.35
N ILE A 142 1.16 10.53 -5.41
CA ILE A 142 2.15 9.50 -5.06
C ILE A 142 2.43 8.58 -6.27
N THR A 143 1.42 8.32 -7.09
CA THR A 143 1.50 7.38 -8.21
C THR A 143 1.88 8.02 -9.55
N GLN A 144 2.35 9.28 -9.54
CA GLN A 144 2.87 9.90 -10.76
C GLN A 144 4.07 9.15 -11.33
N PRO A 145 4.21 9.09 -12.66
CA PRO A 145 5.29 8.34 -13.31
C PRO A 145 6.70 8.67 -12.81
N ILE A 146 6.94 9.92 -12.39
CA ILE A 146 8.24 10.36 -11.86
C ILE A 146 8.65 9.67 -10.56
N PHE A 147 7.69 9.12 -9.82
CA PHE A 147 7.94 8.41 -8.55
C PHE A 147 7.84 6.91 -8.70
N THR A 148 7.58 6.41 -9.93
CA THR A 148 7.26 4.99 -10.15
C THR A 148 8.37 4.25 -10.87
N ALA A 149 8.43 2.94 -10.62
CA ALA A 149 9.26 1.99 -11.34
C ALA A 149 8.42 0.77 -11.72
N ARG A 150 8.74 0.16 -12.87
CA ARG A 150 8.07 -1.04 -13.37
C ARG A 150 9.02 -2.23 -13.34
N VAL A 151 8.56 -3.34 -12.81
CA VAL A 151 9.26 -4.64 -12.89
C VAL A 151 8.57 -5.50 -13.94
N ILE A 152 9.29 -5.74 -15.03
CA ILE A 152 8.92 -6.70 -16.08
C ILE A 152 9.44 -8.06 -15.63
N TRP A 153 8.53 -8.98 -15.33
CA TRP A 153 8.89 -10.26 -14.78
C TRP A 153 9.52 -11.21 -15.80
N LYS A 154 10.47 -11.99 -15.33
CA LYS A 154 11.02 -13.16 -16.04
C LYS A 154 10.90 -14.39 -15.13
N PRO A 155 10.77 -15.61 -15.67
CA PRO A 155 10.71 -16.82 -14.87
C PRO A 155 11.88 -16.90 -13.88
N GLY A 156 11.57 -17.23 -12.61
CA GLY A 156 12.55 -17.34 -11.53
C GLY A 156 12.99 -16.02 -10.90
N MET A 157 12.58 -14.85 -11.42
CA MET A 157 12.88 -13.57 -10.76
C MET A 157 12.24 -13.50 -9.38
N VAL A 158 12.95 -12.79 -8.49
CA VAL A 158 12.48 -12.43 -7.14
C VAL A 158 12.59 -10.93 -6.97
N ALA A 159 11.52 -10.30 -6.50
CA ALA A 159 11.52 -8.90 -6.04
C ALA A 159 11.30 -8.86 -4.53
N ILE A 160 11.99 -7.94 -3.87
CA ILE A 160 11.84 -7.65 -2.44
C ILE A 160 11.62 -6.15 -2.30
N TRP A 161 10.59 -5.76 -1.56
CA TRP A 161 10.32 -4.34 -1.31
C TRP A 161 9.92 -4.08 0.14
N ASP A 162 10.23 -2.87 0.60
CA ASP A 162 9.85 -2.38 1.91
C ASP A 162 8.48 -1.70 1.82
N ASN A 163 7.46 -2.30 2.44
CA ASN A 163 6.10 -1.78 2.45
C ASN A 163 5.95 -0.43 3.18
N ARG A 164 6.95 -0.02 3.94
CA ARG A 164 6.96 1.27 4.64
C ARG A 164 7.42 2.42 3.74
N LEU A 165 8.01 2.11 2.57
CA LEU A 165 8.60 3.07 1.65
C LEU A 165 7.91 3.13 0.28
N VAL A 166 7.21 2.06 -0.12
CA VAL A 166 6.61 1.96 -1.44
C VAL A 166 5.17 1.43 -1.40
N GLN A 167 4.37 1.90 -2.35
CA GLN A 167 3.14 1.25 -2.78
C GLN A 167 3.43 0.44 -4.03
N HIS A 168 2.58 -0.52 -4.33
CA HIS A 168 2.69 -1.33 -5.53
C HIS A 168 1.32 -1.73 -6.08
N TYR A 169 1.28 -2.12 -7.36
CA TYR A 169 0.14 -2.78 -7.96
C TYR A 169 0.58 -3.74 -9.07
N ALA A 170 -0.22 -4.76 -9.35
CA ALA A 170 -0.03 -5.69 -10.45
C ALA A 170 -0.92 -5.29 -11.64
N THR A 171 -0.36 -5.27 -12.87
CA THR A 171 -1.15 -5.00 -14.07
C THR A 171 -2.08 -6.16 -14.39
N ALA A 172 -3.29 -5.84 -14.90
CA ALA A 172 -4.31 -6.80 -15.33
C ALA A 172 -4.37 -6.94 -16.87
N ASP A 173 -3.24 -6.80 -17.54
CA ASP A 173 -3.10 -6.68 -18.99
C ASP A 173 -2.75 -8.02 -19.69
N TYR A 174 -3.09 -9.16 -19.07
CA TYR A 174 -2.81 -10.52 -19.57
C TYR A 174 -4.05 -11.44 -19.57
N SER A 175 -5.21 -10.90 -19.92
CA SER A 175 -6.48 -11.66 -19.97
C SER A 175 -6.33 -12.96 -20.79
N GLY A 176 -6.91 -14.05 -20.30
CA GLY A 176 -6.83 -15.36 -20.93
C GLY A 176 -5.57 -16.17 -20.60
N TYR A 177 -4.68 -15.66 -19.77
CA TYR A 177 -3.47 -16.36 -19.34
C TYR A 177 -3.40 -16.53 -17.83
N THR A 178 -2.70 -17.57 -17.39
CA THR A 178 -2.40 -17.81 -15.97
C THR A 178 -1.18 -17.03 -15.53
N ARG A 179 -1.22 -16.47 -14.32
CA ARG A 179 -0.06 -15.92 -13.63
C ARG A 179 0.01 -16.50 -12.22
N LEU A 180 1.14 -17.09 -11.87
CA LEU A 180 1.41 -17.63 -10.53
C LEU A 180 2.66 -17.00 -9.93
N MET A 181 2.49 -16.38 -8.79
CA MET A 181 3.58 -15.86 -7.96
C MET A 181 3.54 -16.52 -6.58
N HIS A 182 4.70 -16.71 -5.99
CA HIS A 182 4.81 -17.08 -4.58
C HIS A 182 5.18 -15.85 -3.77
N ARG A 183 4.42 -15.56 -2.72
CA ARG A 183 4.62 -14.40 -1.84
C ARG A 183 4.97 -14.84 -0.43
N VAL A 184 5.95 -14.15 0.16
CA VAL A 184 6.23 -14.16 1.60
C VAL A 184 6.12 -12.74 2.10
N THR A 185 5.31 -12.53 3.13
CA THR A 185 5.19 -11.25 3.83
C THR A 185 5.89 -11.36 5.18
N VAL A 186 6.75 -10.40 5.48
CA VAL A 186 7.47 -10.30 6.75
C VAL A 186 6.76 -9.28 7.62
N THR A 187 6.31 -9.70 8.79
CA THR A 187 5.63 -8.83 9.76
C THR A 187 6.59 -7.76 10.27
N GLY A 188 6.12 -6.54 10.36
CA GLY A 188 6.84 -5.43 11.00
C GLY A 188 6.74 -5.49 12.52
N ALA A 189 7.65 -4.82 13.21
CA ALA A 189 7.46 -4.49 14.61
C ALA A 189 6.48 -3.31 14.73
N VAL A 190 5.61 -3.33 15.75
CA VAL A 190 4.77 -2.18 16.09
C VAL A 190 5.67 -1.07 16.60
N SER A 191 6.12 -0.21 15.73
CA SER A 191 6.90 0.98 16.13
C SER A 191 6.82 2.06 15.06
N TYR A 192 5.68 2.69 14.97
CA TYR A 192 5.65 4.03 14.40
C TYR A 192 6.12 5.00 15.49
N THR A 193 7.31 5.52 15.34
CA THR A 193 7.70 6.68 16.16
C THR A 193 6.74 7.80 15.81
N HIS A 194 5.78 8.06 16.70
CA HIS A 194 4.96 9.25 16.64
C HIS A 194 5.89 10.46 16.54
N LEU A 195 5.63 11.34 15.59
CA LEU A 195 6.12 12.70 15.66
C LEU A 195 5.42 13.33 16.86
N THR A 196 5.96 13.18 18.07
CA THR A 196 5.55 13.99 19.19
C THR A 196 5.84 15.43 18.79
N LEU A 197 4.78 16.21 18.56
CA LEU A 197 4.91 17.66 18.53
C LEU A 197 5.57 18.06 19.86
N PRO A 198 6.58 18.95 19.85
CA PRO A 198 7.08 19.49 21.10
C PRO A 198 5.90 20.14 21.82
N THR A 199 5.56 19.64 22.99
CA THR A 199 4.65 20.33 23.89
C THR A 199 5.33 21.63 24.27
N THR A 200 4.94 22.73 23.63
CA THR A 200 5.24 24.07 24.12
C THR A 200 4.49 24.19 25.44
N SER A 201 5.21 23.97 26.54
CA SER A 201 4.74 24.41 27.85
C SER A 201 4.68 25.94 27.80
N CYS A 202 3.46 26.49 27.71
CA CYS A 202 3.24 27.89 28.07
C CYS A 202 3.49 28.00 29.58
N GLY A 203 4.61 28.62 29.94
CA GLY A 203 4.86 29.17 31.28
C GLY A 203 4.25 30.57 31.39
#